data_fd0a2ae6e47550836c028e24d03ba8bd
#
_entry.id   fd0a2ae6e47550836c028e24d03ba8bd
#
_cell.length_a   1.000
_cell.length_b   1.000
_cell.length_c   1.000
_cell.angle_alpha   90.00
_cell.angle_beta   90.00
_cell.angle_gamma   90.00
#
_symmetry.space_group_name_H-M   'P 1'
#
loop_
_entity.id
_entity.type
_entity.pdbx_description
1 polymer ?
#
loop_
_entity_poly.entity_id
_entity_poly.type
_entity_poly.pdbx_seq_one_letter_code
_entity_poly.pdbx_strand_id
1 'polypeptide(L)'
;PVSRIYEGGSEFKGMAKNFFLQELPNEKEYEKNISGIIYKILKSDSSDGIYINYIGQPITQTISNNTKDYMLFLRRQRAYLPFELELIDFEKIMHPGTDIAKSFSSLVNLIEDNVPRKVLISMNEPLRHRGYTFYQASFIEEGLKQTTVLATVKNHGRLFPYISTIIMCIGILYHMFFMFVRKKKV
;
A
#
# COMPACT_ATOMS: atom_id res chain seq x y z
N PRO A 1 -19.45 -2.54 -2.49
CA PRO A 1 -20.80 -2.11 -2.87
C PRO A 1 -21.65 -3.34 -3.23
N VAL A 2 -22.93 -3.27 -2.91
CA VAL A 2 -23.90 -4.32 -3.23
C VAL A 2 -24.84 -3.77 -4.30
N SER A 3 -25.18 -4.57 -5.31
CA SER A 3 -26.19 -4.17 -6.30
C SER A 3 -27.57 -4.07 -5.66
N ARG A 4 -28.34 -3.06 -6.00
CA ARG A 4 -29.74 -2.95 -5.60
C ARG A 4 -30.66 -3.21 -6.78
N ILE A 5 -31.78 -3.84 -6.49
CA ILE A 5 -32.90 -3.87 -7.41
C ILE A 5 -33.53 -2.47 -7.35
N TYR A 6 -33.63 -1.83 -8.50
CA TYR A 6 -34.00 -0.43 -8.63
C TYR A 6 -35.44 -0.17 -8.14
N GLU A 7 -35.56 0.63 -7.09
CA GLU A 7 -36.79 1.37 -6.77
C GLU A 7 -36.48 2.85 -7.00
N GLY A 8 -36.90 3.34 -8.16
CA GLY A 8 -36.51 4.61 -8.73
C GLY A 8 -36.74 5.84 -7.85
N GLY A 9 -35.74 6.22 -7.08
CA GLY A 9 -35.65 7.54 -6.49
C GLY A 9 -34.88 8.46 -7.44
N SER A 10 -35.52 9.52 -7.93
CA SER A 10 -34.90 10.55 -8.79
C SER A 10 -33.69 11.24 -8.15
N GLU A 11 -33.49 11.04 -6.84
CA GLU A 11 -32.38 11.64 -6.08
C GLU A 11 -31.03 10.92 -6.29
N PHE A 12 -31.03 9.64 -6.69
CA PHE A 12 -29.80 8.87 -6.88
C PHE A 12 -29.23 9.08 -8.27
N LYS A 13 -27.94 9.42 -8.35
CA LYS A 13 -27.24 9.66 -9.61
C LYS A 13 -25.95 8.86 -9.74
N GLY A 14 -25.45 8.75 -10.96
CA GLY A 14 -24.25 7.98 -11.25
C GLY A 14 -24.37 6.53 -10.79
N MET A 15 -23.36 6.00 -10.12
CA MET A 15 -23.33 4.63 -9.61
C MET A 15 -24.39 4.37 -8.52
N ALA A 16 -24.83 5.42 -7.81
CA ALA A 16 -25.83 5.28 -6.76
C ALA A 16 -27.21 4.85 -7.29
N LYS A 17 -27.45 4.91 -8.59
CA LYS A 17 -28.66 4.37 -9.22
C LYS A 17 -28.74 2.85 -9.11
N ASN A 18 -27.59 2.16 -9.29
CA ASN A 18 -27.54 0.71 -9.42
C ASN A 18 -26.89 0.02 -8.22
N PHE A 19 -26.18 0.79 -7.37
CA PHE A 19 -25.42 0.25 -6.24
C PHE A 19 -25.74 1.01 -4.97
N PHE A 20 -25.56 0.35 -3.83
CA PHE A 20 -25.53 0.99 -2.51
C PHE A 20 -24.33 0.49 -1.71
N LEU A 21 -23.92 1.25 -0.73
CA LEU A 21 -22.88 0.85 0.20
C LEU A 21 -23.51 0.23 1.42
N GLN A 22 -23.00 -0.92 1.82
CA GLN A 22 -23.36 -1.60 3.05
C GLN A 22 -22.12 -1.63 3.95
N GLU A 23 -22.28 -1.27 5.22
CA GLU A 23 -21.26 -1.44 6.21
C GLU A 23 -21.07 -2.91 6.55
N LEU A 24 -19.83 -3.38 6.48
CA LEU A 24 -19.41 -4.73 6.82
C LEU A 24 -18.44 -4.68 7.99
N PRO A 25 -18.34 -5.75 8.80
CA PRO A 25 -17.31 -5.85 9.83
C PRO A 25 -15.91 -5.70 9.22
N ASN A 26 -15.02 -5.03 9.95
CA ASN A 26 -13.65 -4.86 9.49
C ASN A 26 -12.92 -6.21 9.42
N GLU A 27 -12.32 -6.47 8.28
CA GLU A 27 -11.40 -7.58 8.08
C GLU A 27 -10.10 -7.34 8.86
N LYS A 28 -9.47 -8.43 9.34
CA LYS A 28 -8.17 -8.36 10.03
C LYS A 28 -7.06 -7.82 9.12
N GLU A 29 -7.15 -8.12 7.84
CA GLU A 29 -6.23 -7.61 6.82
C GLU A 29 -6.72 -6.25 6.34
N TYR A 30 -6.00 -5.21 6.73
CA TYR A 30 -6.36 -3.82 6.40
C TYR A 30 -6.53 -3.58 4.89
N GLU A 31 -5.80 -4.30 4.05
CA GLU A 31 -5.86 -4.16 2.60
C GLU A 31 -7.20 -4.59 1.99
N LYS A 32 -7.89 -5.52 2.64
CA LYS A 32 -9.22 -5.99 2.22
C LYS A 32 -10.35 -5.03 2.55
N ASN A 33 -10.10 -4.08 3.44
CA ASN A 33 -11.09 -3.08 3.82
C ASN A 33 -11.22 -2.01 2.74
N ILE A 34 -12.32 -2.03 2.01
CA ILE A 34 -12.63 -1.08 0.95
C ILE A 34 -13.47 0.05 1.54
N SER A 35 -12.89 1.23 1.64
CA SER A 35 -13.62 2.40 2.10
C SER A 35 -14.53 2.96 1.02
N GLY A 36 -15.72 3.35 1.40
CA GLY A 36 -16.69 4.01 0.53
C GLY A 36 -17.29 5.23 1.21
N ILE A 37 -17.81 6.14 0.41
CA ILE A 37 -18.47 7.37 0.85
C ILE A 37 -19.76 7.57 0.09
N ILE A 38 -20.79 8.01 0.81
CA ILE A 38 -22.07 8.48 0.25
C ILE A 38 -22.10 10.00 0.48
N TYR A 39 -22.39 10.75 -0.56
CA TYR A 39 -22.44 12.21 -0.47
C TYR A 39 -23.55 12.78 -1.34
N LYS A 40 -24.07 13.93 -0.96
CA LYS A 40 -25.08 14.68 -1.70
C LYS A 40 -24.46 15.92 -2.30
N ILE A 41 -24.69 16.12 -3.61
CA ILE A 41 -24.30 17.34 -4.31
C ILE A 41 -25.50 18.26 -4.36
N LEU A 42 -25.26 19.51 -4.08
CA LEU A 42 -26.27 20.57 -4.05
C LEU A 42 -25.78 21.79 -4.85
N LYS A 43 -26.70 22.50 -5.47
CA LYS A 43 -26.45 23.75 -6.23
C LYS A 43 -25.60 23.55 -7.49
N SER A 44 -25.74 22.38 -8.12
CA SER A 44 -25.07 22.02 -9.38
C SER A 44 -26.10 21.94 -10.54
N ASP A 45 -27.28 22.47 -10.37
CA ASP A 45 -28.40 22.44 -11.31
C ASP A 45 -28.73 21.01 -11.79
N SER A 46 -28.15 20.58 -12.91
CA SER A 46 -28.46 19.26 -13.52
C SER A 46 -27.87 18.06 -12.78
N SER A 47 -26.84 18.27 -11.96
CA SER A 47 -26.10 17.21 -11.29
C SER A 47 -26.42 17.05 -9.79
N ASP A 48 -27.42 17.79 -9.30
CA ASP A 48 -27.86 17.63 -7.91
C ASP A 48 -28.38 16.22 -7.65
N GLY A 49 -27.91 15.60 -6.57
CA GLY A 49 -28.32 14.26 -6.21
C GLY A 49 -27.36 13.53 -5.26
N ILE A 50 -27.69 12.30 -4.97
CA ILE A 50 -26.90 11.42 -4.09
C ILE A 50 -25.99 10.56 -4.95
N TYR A 51 -24.71 10.57 -4.60
CA TYR A 51 -23.65 9.83 -5.26
C TYR A 51 -22.94 8.89 -4.28
N ILE A 52 -22.33 7.86 -4.80
CA ILE A 52 -21.45 6.96 -4.04
C ILE A 52 -20.11 6.83 -4.75
N ASN A 53 -19.05 6.81 -3.96
CA ASN A 53 -17.73 6.43 -4.43
C ASN A 53 -17.11 5.42 -3.48
N TYR A 54 -16.31 4.50 -4.00
CA TYR A 54 -15.51 3.57 -3.21
C TYR A 54 -14.12 3.38 -3.81
N ILE A 55 -13.17 2.98 -2.98
CA ILE A 55 -11.78 2.76 -3.43
C ILE A 55 -11.73 1.60 -4.42
N GLY A 56 -11.09 1.82 -5.57
CA GLY A 56 -10.97 0.81 -6.62
C GLY A 56 -12.17 0.72 -7.56
N GLN A 57 -13.09 1.68 -7.53
CA GLN A 57 -14.20 1.72 -8.48
C GLN A 57 -13.69 1.79 -9.93
N PRO A 58 -14.26 1.00 -10.86
CA PRO A 58 -13.81 0.96 -12.26
C PRO A 58 -14.24 2.19 -13.07
N ILE A 59 -15.32 2.86 -12.65
CA ILE A 59 -15.92 3.97 -13.40
C ILE A 59 -15.79 5.24 -12.57
N THR A 60 -15.16 6.27 -13.14
CA THR A 60 -15.09 7.60 -12.55
C THR A 60 -16.45 8.30 -12.69
N GLN A 61 -16.89 8.96 -11.63
CA GLN A 61 -18.13 9.74 -11.69
C GLN A 61 -17.84 11.15 -12.16
N THR A 62 -18.57 11.58 -13.18
CA THR A 62 -18.50 12.94 -13.70
C THR A 62 -19.71 13.74 -13.22
N ILE A 63 -19.45 14.93 -12.72
CA ILE A 63 -20.43 15.90 -12.26
C ILE A 63 -20.25 17.15 -13.10
N SER A 64 -21.29 17.52 -13.81
CA SER A 64 -21.29 18.70 -14.66
C SER A 64 -21.96 19.86 -13.93
N ASN A 65 -21.26 20.97 -13.87
CA ASN A 65 -21.85 22.26 -13.55
C ASN A 65 -21.91 23.08 -14.86
N ASN A 66 -22.75 24.07 -14.95
CA ASN A 66 -22.99 24.89 -16.17
C ASN A 66 -21.71 25.36 -16.87
N THR A 67 -20.57 25.37 -16.18
CA THR A 67 -19.31 25.89 -16.70
C THR A 67 -18.20 24.85 -16.83
N LYS A 68 -18.24 23.76 -16.05
CA LYS A 68 -17.13 22.77 -15.97
C LYS A 68 -17.61 21.37 -15.59
N ASP A 69 -16.90 20.38 -16.09
CA ASP A 69 -17.04 18.99 -15.69
C ASP A 69 -15.99 18.63 -14.65
N TYR A 70 -16.43 18.02 -13.57
CA TYR A 70 -15.57 17.55 -12.48
C TYR A 70 -15.61 16.02 -12.43
N MET A 71 -14.45 15.40 -12.46
CA MET A 71 -14.31 13.95 -12.22
C MET A 71 -14.06 13.70 -10.74
N LEU A 72 -14.94 12.94 -10.11
CA LEU A 72 -14.83 12.56 -8.71
C LEU A 72 -14.48 11.08 -8.58
N PHE A 73 -13.43 10.80 -7.83
CA PHE A 73 -13.04 9.44 -7.48
C PHE A 73 -12.43 9.38 -6.09
N LEU A 74 -12.70 8.30 -5.38
CA LEU A 74 -12.12 8.03 -4.08
C LEU A 74 -10.87 7.19 -4.24
N ARG A 75 -9.75 7.63 -3.69
CA ARG A 75 -8.48 6.89 -3.71
C ARG A 75 -7.77 6.97 -2.38
N ARG A 76 -6.89 6.02 -2.13
CA ARG A 76 -5.95 6.11 -0.99
C ARG A 76 -5.02 7.31 -1.17
N GLN A 77 -4.65 7.94 -0.05
CA GLN A 77 -3.69 9.04 -0.07
C GLN A 77 -2.36 8.55 -0.64
N ARG A 78 -1.81 9.30 -1.60
CA ARG A 78 -0.48 9.02 -2.15
C ARG A 78 0.58 9.66 -1.27
N ALA A 79 1.59 8.89 -0.92
CA ALA A 79 2.83 9.42 -0.34
C ALA A 79 3.88 9.49 -1.45
N TYR A 80 4.47 10.67 -1.62
CA TYR A 80 5.56 10.85 -2.58
C TYR A 80 6.89 10.47 -1.92
N LEU A 81 7.67 9.69 -2.66
CA LEU A 81 9.02 9.33 -2.25
C LEU A 81 9.99 10.46 -2.63
N PRO A 82 11.04 10.73 -1.83
CA PRO A 82 12.05 11.72 -2.16
C PRO A 82 13.11 11.20 -3.17
N PHE A 83 12.82 10.13 -3.87
CA PHE A 83 13.62 9.47 -4.89
C PHE A 83 12.71 8.70 -5.84
N GLU A 84 13.24 8.27 -6.98
CA GLU A 84 12.50 7.52 -7.99
C GLU A 84 12.99 6.07 -8.06
N LEU A 85 12.09 5.16 -8.39
CA LEU A 85 12.39 3.76 -8.70
C LEU A 85 11.90 3.45 -10.10
N GLU A 86 12.81 3.11 -10.99
CA GLU A 86 12.53 2.73 -12.37
C GLU A 86 12.81 1.24 -12.53
N LEU A 87 11.84 0.47 -13.05
CA LEU A 87 12.03 -0.94 -13.35
C LEU A 87 12.88 -1.08 -14.63
N ILE A 88 14.00 -1.79 -14.53
CA ILE A 88 14.87 -2.11 -15.67
C ILE A 88 14.49 -3.47 -16.21
N ASP A 89 14.41 -4.47 -15.33
CA ASP A 89 14.19 -5.87 -15.69
C ASP A 89 13.44 -6.61 -14.59
N PHE A 90 12.68 -7.62 -15.00
CA PHE A 90 11.93 -8.48 -14.10
C PHE A 90 12.19 -9.93 -14.44
N GLU A 91 12.70 -10.70 -13.50
CA GLU A 91 12.98 -12.12 -13.66
C GLU A 91 12.02 -12.95 -12.79
N LYS A 92 11.46 -13.99 -13.40
CA LYS A 92 10.59 -14.95 -12.75
C LYS A 92 11.10 -16.35 -12.98
N ILE A 93 11.38 -17.08 -11.92
CA ILE A 93 11.80 -18.49 -11.95
C ILE A 93 10.61 -19.35 -11.54
N MET A 94 10.24 -20.31 -12.37
CA MET A 94 9.13 -21.23 -12.12
C MET A 94 9.61 -22.51 -11.42
N HIS A 95 8.72 -23.16 -10.66
CA HIS A 95 8.96 -24.53 -10.22
C HIS A 95 8.91 -25.49 -11.42
N PRO A 96 9.83 -26.46 -11.53
CA PRO A 96 9.82 -27.42 -12.63
C PRO A 96 8.48 -28.14 -12.76
N GLY A 97 7.89 -28.10 -13.96
CA GLY A 97 6.63 -28.78 -14.26
C GLY A 97 5.35 -28.11 -13.70
N THR A 98 5.42 -26.88 -13.23
CA THR A 98 4.25 -26.14 -12.72
C THR A 98 4.24 -24.69 -13.21
N ASP A 99 3.04 -24.05 -13.18
CA ASP A 99 2.89 -22.61 -13.42
C ASP A 99 3.04 -21.76 -12.15
N ILE A 100 3.59 -22.36 -11.08
CA ILE A 100 3.79 -21.68 -9.80
C ILE A 100 5.18 -21.04 -9.80
N ALA A 101 5.25 -19.73 -9.56
CA ALA A 101 6.50 -19.02 -9.42
C ALA A 101 7.26 -19.50 -8.16
N LYS A 102 8.49 -19.97 -8.35
CA LYS A 102 9.42 -20.32 -7.27
C LYS A 102 10.03 -19.07 -6.64
N SER A 103 10.45 -18.14 -7.49
CA SER A 103 10.99 -16.85 -7.06
C SER A 103 10.80 -15.83 -8.15
N PHE A 104 10.77 -14.58 -7.78
CA PHE A 104 10.78 -13.45 -8.69
C PHE A 104 11.61 -12.31 -8.11
N SER A 105 12.24 -11.57 -8.98
CA SER A 105 13.12 -10.45 -8.64
C SER A 105 12.95 -9.31 -9.62
N SER A 106 13.24 -8.11 -9.17
CA SER A 106 13.16 -6.89 -9.96
C SER A 106 14.49 -6.16 -9.90
N LEU A 107 15.11 -5.94 -11.05
CA LEU A 107 16.23 -5.05 -11.18
C LEU A 107 15.70 -3.64 -11.39
N VAL A 108 15.99 -2.73 -10.46
CA VAL A 108 15.51 -1.35 -10.50
C VAL A 108 16.67 -0.35 -10.51
N ASN A 109 16.47 0.79 -11.16
CA ASN A 109 17.26 1.98 -10.95
C ASN A 109 16.68 2.75 -9.76
N LEU A 110 17.46 2.92 -8.71
CA LEU A 110 17.20 3.91 -7.67
C LEU A 110 17.83 5.23 -8.12
N ILE A 111 17.01 6.22 -8.41
CA ILE A 111 17.45 7.53 -8.90
C ILE A 111 17.27 8.55 -7.77
N GLU A 112 18.38 9.12 -7.35
CA GLU A 112 18.44 10.17 -6.35
C GLU A 112 19.40 11.26 -6.84
N ASP A 113 18.97 12.52 -6.78
CA ASP A 113 19.71 13.66 -7.29
C ASP A 113 20.24 13.47 -8.73
N ASN A 114 19.43 12.85 -9.58
CA ASN A 114 19.74 12.47 -10.97
C ASN A 114 20.86 11.42 -11.12
N VAL A 115 21.26 10.75 -10.05
CA VAL A 115 22.25 9.68 -10.09
C VAL A 115 21.56 8.31 -10.02
N PRO A 116 21.55 7.52 -11.10
CA PRO A 116 20.95 6.19 -11.10
C PRO A 116 21.88 5.16 -10.44
N ARG A 117 21.33 4.33 -9.59
CA ARG A 117 22.01 3.19 -8.98
C ARG A 117 21.18 1.92 -9.19
N LYS A 118 21.75 0.92 -9.83
CA LYS A 118 21.10 -0.37 -10.01
C LYS A 118 21.02 -1.15 -8.71
N VAL A 119 19.84 -1.64 -8.38
CA VAL A 119 19.59 -2.47 -7.20
C VAL A 119 18.69 -3.62 -7.59
N LEU A 120 19.04 -4.84 -7.14
CA LEU A 120 18.20 -6.01 -7.28
C LEU A 120 17.31 -6.13 -6.03
N ILE A 121 16.02 -6.27 -6.23
CA ILE A 121 15.03 -6.54 -5.19
C ILE A 121 14.50 -7.95 -5.40
N SER A 122 14.69 -8.84 -4.44
CA SER A 122 14.18 -10.20 -4.47
C SER A 122 13.23 -10.46 -3.29
N MET A 123 12.58 -11.62 -3.29
CA MET A 123 11.64 -11.99 -2.22
C MET A 123 12.25 -11.92 -0.82
N ASN A 124 13.57 -12.25 -0.67
CA ASN A 124 14.27 -12.27 0.61
C ASN A 124 15.28 -11.14 0.79
N GLU A 125 15.51 -10.35 -0.25
CA GLU A 125 16.46 -9.21 -0.24
C GLU A 125 15.75 -7.92 -0.61
N PRO A 126 15.08 -7.28 0.37
CA PRO A 126 14.38 -6.02 0.13
C PRO A 126 15.35 -4.85 -0.03
N LEU A 127 14.99 -3.89 -0.88
CA LEU A 127 15.69 -2.62 -0.94
C LEU A 127 15.35 -1.78 0.30
N ARG A 128 16.40 -1.28 0.98
CA ARG A 128 16.26 -0.35 2.11
C ARG A 128 16.93 0.97 1.77
N HIS A 129 16.12 2.03 1.72
CA HIS A 129 16.62 3.36 1.39
C HIS A 129 15.83 4.45 2.13
N ARG A 130 16.51 5.44 2.72
CA ARG A 130 15.91 6.58 3.45
C ARG A 130 14.78 6.23 4.43
N GLY A 131 14.93 5.13 5.16
CA GLY A 131 13.90 4.67 6.14
C GLY A 131 12.72 3.93 5.53
N TYR A 132 12.68 3.80 4.22
CA TYR A 132 11.74 2.95 3.51
C TYR A 132 12.34 1.56 3.25
N THR A 133 11.50 0.57 3.26
CA THR A 133 11.86 -0.80 2.86
C THR A 133 10.87 -1.25 1.79
N PHE A 134 11.39 -1.71 0.66
CA PHE A 134 10.62 -2.17 -0.51
C PHE A 134 10.78 -3.68 -0.61
N TYR A 135 9.69 -4.39 -0.42
CA TYR A 135 9.63 -5.83 -0.56
C TYR A 135 9.03 -6.19 -1.91
N GLN A 136 9.56 -7.20 -2.56
CA GLN A 136 8.94 -7.77 -3.75
C GLN A 136 7.65 -8.48 -3.33
N ALA A 137 6.48 -7.89 -3.62
CA ALA A 137 5.18 -8.40 -3.19
C ALA A 137 4.52 -9.28 -4.25
N SER A 138 4.40 -8.77 -5.46
CA SER A 138 3.78 -9.49 -6.58
C SER A 138 4.24 -8.90 -7.92
N PHE A 139 3.69 -9.41 -9.00
CA PHE A 139 3.89 -8.91 -10.35
C PHE A 139 2.59 -9.01 -11.14
N ILE A 140 2.48 -8.20 -12.20
CA ILE A 140 1.36 -8.21 -13.13
C ILE A 140 1.96 -8.37 -14.54
N GLU A 141 1.48 -9.38 -15.27
CA GLU A 141 1.86 -9.62 -16.66
C GLU A 141 0.65 -9.34 -17.56
N GLU A 142 0.74 -8.29 -18.35
CA GLU A 142 -0.28 -7.93 -19.34
C GLU A 142 0.34 -7.98 -20.74
N GLY A 143 0.31 -9.15 -21.36
CA GLY A 143 0.94 -9.39 -22.66
C GLY A 143 2.45 -9.18 -22.60
N LEU A 144 2.97 -8.19 -23.34
CA LEU A 144 4.40 -7.86 -23.36
C LEU A 144 4.83 -6.89 -22.24
N LYS A 145 3.86 -6.34 -21.47
CA LYS A 145 4.15 -5.40 -20.40
C LYS A 145 4.25 -6.12 -19.06
N GLN A 146 5.41 -6.01 -18.44
CA GLN A 146 5.65 -6.52 -17.11
C GLN A 146 5.62 -5.37 -16.10
N THR A 147 4.90 -5.56 -15.02
CA THR A 147 4.80 -4.58 -13.94
C THR A 147 5.14 -5.26 -12.63
N THR A 148 6.11 -4.73 -11.91
CA THR A 148 6.43 -5.18 -10.56
C THR A 148 5.58 -4.45 -9.52
N VAL A 149 5.15 -5.17 -8.49
CA VAL A 149 4.42 -4.62 -7.34
C VAL A 149 5.30 -4.73 -6.12
N LEU A 150 5.72 -3.59 -5.58
CA LEU A 150 6.55 -3.50 -4.39
C LEU A 150 5.70 -3.08 -3.19
N ALA A 151 5.74 -3.86 -2.11
CA ALA A 151 5.17 -3.44 -0.82
C ALA A 151 6.15 -2.50 -0.13
N THR A 152 5.70 -1.29 0.16
CA THR A 152 6.53 -0.24 0.76
C THR A 152 6.16 -0.04 2.21
N VAL A 153 7.16 -0.16 3.09
CA VAL A 153 7.02 0.07 4.53
C VAL A 153 7.96 1.18 4.98
N LYS A 154 7.42 2.19 5.67
CA LYS A 154 8.22 3.19 6.37
C LYS A 154 8.34 2.78 7.84
N ASN A 155 9.49 2.22 8.21
CA ASN A 155 9.70 1.67 9.55
C ASN A 155 10.42 2.67 10.46
N HIS A 156 9.67 3.40 11.26
CA HIS A 156 10.20 4.32 12.26
C HIS A 156 10.81 3.60 13.48
N GLY A 157 10.35 2.38 13.76
CA GLY A 157 10.77 1.57 14.90
C GLY A 157 11.97 0.65 14.67
N ARG A 158 12.65 0.76 13.54
CA ARG A 158 13.74 -0.15 13.14
C ARG A 158 14.86 -0.29 14.18
N LEU A 159 15.13 0.77 14.92
CA LEU A 159 16.22 0.80 15.91
C LEU A 159 15.83 0.20 17.27
N PHE A 160 14.56 0.08 17.60
CA PHE A 160 14.12 -0.42 18.91
C PHE A 160 14.68 -1.80 19.30
N PRO A 161 14.70 -2.83 18.42
CA PRO A 161 15.30 -4.11 18.76
C PRO A 161 16.79 -4.01 19.12
N TYR A 162 17.54 -3.17 18.43
CA TYR A 162 18.97 -2.97 18.71
C TYR A 162 19.17 -2.27 20.06
N ILE A 163 18.39 -1.24 20.35
CA ILE A 163 18.44 -0.51 21.62
C ILE A 163 18.10 -1.46 22.78
N SER A 164 17.04 -2.26 22.65
CA SER A 164 16.63 -3.22 23.69
C SER A 164 17.71 -4.29 23.93
N THR A 165 18.33 -4.79 22.86
CA THR A 165 19.43 -5.75 22.98
C THR A 165 20.64 -5.16 23.71
N ILE A 166 21.01 -3.92 23.40
CA ILE A 166 22.11 -3.21 24.11
C ILE A 166 21.81 -3.05 25.58
N ILE A 167 20.58 -2.61 25.92
CA ILE A 167 20.16 -2.45 27.33
C ILE A 167 20.23 -3.78 28.07
N MET A 168 19.75 -4.86 27.43
CA MET A 168 19.77 -6.20 28.01
C MET A 168 21.22 -6.68 28.24
N CYS A 169 22.13 -6.50 27.28
CA CYS A 169 23.55 -6.84 27.42
C CYS A 169 24.20 -6.07 28.59
N ILE A 170 23.94 -4.76 28.69
CA ILE A 170 24.45 -3.95 29.80
C ILE A 170 23.94 -4.47 31.14
N GLY A 171 22.63 -4.80 31.24
CA GLY A 171 22.05 -5.39 32.46
C GLY A 171 22.70 -6.68 32.88
N ILE A 172 22.95 -7.60 31.93
CA ILE A 172 23.64 -8.87 32.19
C ILE A 172 25.07 -8.64 32.66
N LEU A 173 25.84 -7.77 31.99
CA LEU A 173 27.21 -7.46 32.36
C LEU A 173 27.27 -6.84 33.76
N TYR A 174 26.37 -5.90 34.07
CA TYR A 174 26.26 -5.31 35.42
C TYR A 174 25.96 -6.38 36.47
N HIS A 175 25.02 -7.28 36.22
CA HIS A 175 24.69 -8.35 37.13
C HIS A 175 25.89 -9.30 37.36
N MET A 176 26.57 -9.72 36.30
CA MET A 176 27.79 -10.53 36.40
C MET A 176 28.87 -9.84 37.24
N PHE A 177 29.13 -8.56 36.98
CA PHE A 177 30.12 -7.79 37.71
C PHE A 177 29.77 -7.75 39.20
N PHE A 178 28.52 -7.49 39.54
CA PHE A 178 28.05 -7.45 40.94
C PHE A 178 28.20 -8.80 41.63
N MET A 179 27.91 -9.90 40.97
CA MET A 179 28.14 -11.25 41.48
C MET A 179 29.60 -11.53 41.75
N PHE A 180 30.52 -11.16 40.86
CA PHE A 180 31.96 -11.35 41.05
C PHE A 180 32.50 -10.54 42.22
N VAL A 181 32.06 -9.29 42.37
CA VAL A 181 32.49 -8.43 43.50
C VAL A 181 31.96 -9.00 44.84
N ARG A 182 30.73 -9.53 44.85
CA ARG A 182 30.14 -10.13 46.07
C ARG A 182 30.84 -11.43 46.48
N LYS A 183 31.21 -12.28 45.54
CA LYS A 183 31.98 -13.51 45.83
C LYS A 183 33.40 -13.26 46.38
N LYS A 184 33.99 -12.11 46.10
CA LYS A 184 35.34 -11.74 46.55
C LYS A 184 35.36 -11.20 48.00
N LYS A 185 34.16 -10.92 48.59
CA LYS A 185 34.02 -10.41 49.96
C LYS A 185 33.64 -11.47 50.97
N VAL A 186 33.46 -12.73 50.57
CA VAL A 186 33.32 -13.93 51.38
C VAL A 186 34.60 -14.78 51.28
#